data_bac5cf65dc123689cd367f83dd22d330
#
_entry.id   bac5cf65dc123689cd367f83dd22d330
#
_cell.length_a   1.000
_cell.length_b   1.000
_cell.length_c   1.000
_cell.angle_alpha   90.00
_cell.angle_beta   90.00
_cell.angle_gamma   90.00
#
_symmetry.space_group_name_H-M   'P 1'
#
loop_
_entity.id
_entity.type
_entity.pdbx_description
1 polymer ?
#
loop_
_entity_poly.entity_id
_entity_poly.type
_entity_poly.pdbx_seq_one_letter_code
_entity_poly.pdbx_strand_id
1 'polypeptide(L)'
;MASTTQTKPMPDFKRKKHSLEAKQSRYGYIFTLPFVIGCILFVGYPLVLAILYSFSDVTFVPGEGLSMSNFGMQNYHSILFEDIDFKTNLVSSLGDMLLNVVTVVIFAFFMASVLNTKFFGRGFARSVMFLPVIISSGVVAALTQGDLAESLMSGGDRFASTGGEQVTSTFGEMLLEMGIGDGLVNFIMSSVDRIGTITTLASVSIVIFISGLQSISSSVYEAAYMEGATPWETFWKISLPMVSPMILVSIV
;
A
#
# COMPACT_ATOMS: atom_id res chain seq x y z
N MET A 1 75.60 -24.16 -30.03
CA MET A 1 74.89 -23.08 -30.74
C MET A 1 73.44 -23.15 -30.33
N ALA A 2 73.01 -22.34 -29.36
CA ALA A 2 71.62 -22.32 -28.91
C ALA A 2 70.88 -21.14 -29.64
N SER A 3 69.91 -21.49 -30.46
CA SER A 3 69.06 -20.57 -31.20
C SER A 3 68.01 -19.94 -30.26
N THR A 4 68.19 -18.68 -29.98
CA THR A 4 67.23 -17.91 -29.16
C THR A 4 66.04 -17.49 -30.03
N THR A 5 64.90 -18.16 -29.86
CA THR A 5 63.64 -17.80 -30.53
C THR A 5 63.07 -16.53 -29.85
N GLN A 6 63.14 -15.38 -30.53
CA GLN A 6 62.51 -14.15 -30.11
C GLN A 6 60.99 -14.27 -30.31
N THR A 7 60.24 -14.36 -29.23
CA THR A 7 58.77 -14.24 -29.27
C THR A 7 58.37 -12.76 -29.47
N LYS A 8 57.78 -12.53 -30.62
CA LYS A 8 57.22 -11.24 -31.02
C LYS A 8 56.06 -10.87 -30.07
N PRO A 9 56.04 -9.67 -29.47
CA PRO A 9 54.94 -9.27 -28.56
C PRO A 9 53.64 -9.19 -29.35
N MET A 10 52.58 -9.81 -28.77
CA MET A 10 51.23 -9.71 -29.34
C MET A 10 50.73 -8.28 -29.27
N PRO A 11 50.02 -7.80 -30.28
CA PRO A 11 49.43 -6.47 -30.27
C PRO A 11 48.35 -6.37 -29.20
N ASP A 12 48.47 -5.37 -28.36
CA ASP A 12 47.53 -5.04 -27.29
C ASP A 12 46.19 -4.57 -27.90
N PHE A 13 45.23 -5.45 -28.03
CA PHE A 13 43.86 -5.12 -28.43
C PHE A 13 43.14 -4.40 -27.31
N LYS A 14 43.39 -3.11 -27.15
CA LYS A 14 42.50 -2.23 -26.36
C LYS A 14 41.09 -2.24 -26.96
N ARG A 15 40.29 -3.19 -26.52
CA ARG A 15 38.85 -3.23 -26.83
C ARG A 15 38.20 -1.93 -26.29
N LYS A 16 37.78 -1.06 -27.21
CA LYS A 16 36.90 0.05 -26.94
C LYS A 16 35.53 -0.51 -26.47
N LYS A 17 35.40 -0.86 -25.18
CA LYS A 17 34.16 -1.37 -24.59
C LYS A 17 33.03 -0.31 -24.54
N HIS A 18 33.38 0.96 -24.68
CA HIS A 18 32.42 2.08 -24.52
C HIS A 18 31.41 2.27 -25.68
N SER A 19 31.61 1.68 -26.84
CA SER A 19 30.77 1.98 -28.02
C SER A 19 29.44 1.20 -28.02
N LEU A 20 29.41 -0.04 -27.53
CA LEU A 20 28.21 -0.88 -27.56
C LEU A 20 27.27 -0.55 -26.39
N GLU A 21 27.79 -0.36 -25.19
CA GLU A 21 27.01 0.00 -24.01
C GLU A 21 26.37 1.40 -24.15
N ALA A 22 27.10 2.38 -24.68
CA ALA A 22 26.56 3.71 -24.97
C ALA A 22 25.47 3.69 -26.05
N LYS A 23 25.57 2.80 -27.02
CA LYS A 23 24.56 2.66 -28.06
C LYS A 23 23.30 1.96 -27.55
N GLN A 24 23.45 0.92 -26.72
CA GLN A 24 22.34 0.25 -26.03
C GLN A 24 21.61 1.18 -25.05
N SER A 25 22.35 2.01 -24.31
CA SER A 25 21.77 3.01 -23.41
C SER A 25 20.89 4.02 -24.16
N ARG A 26 21.31 4.51 -25.33
CA ARG A 26 20.50 5.43 -26.15
C ARG A 26 19.18 4.83 -26.60
N TYR A 27 19.14 3.59 -27.02
CA TYR A 27 17.89 2.93 -27.39
C TYR A 27 16.96 2.75 -26.20
N GLY A 28 17.50 2.52 -25.00
CA GLY A 28 16.72 2.48 -23.75
C GLY A 28 16.02 3.82 -23.49
N TYR A 29 16.74 4.94 -23.63
CA TYR A 29 16.15 6.27 -23.45
C TYR A 29 15.05 6.57 -24.48
N ILE A 30 15.27 6.24 -25.75
CA ILE A 30 14.27 6.46 -26.82
C ILE A 30 13.00 5.64 -26.55
N PHE A 31 13.16 4.42 -26.07
CA PHE A 31 12.01 3.56 -25.76
C PHE A 31 11.22 4.04 -24.52
N THR A 32 11.89 4.62 -23.53
CA THR A 32 11.27 5.15 -22.33
C THR A 32 10.73 6.60 -22.53
N LEU A 33 11.17 7.28 -23.57
CA LEU A 33 10.83 8.67 -23.85
C LEU A 33 9.33 8.96 -23.95
N PRO A 34 8.50 8.16 -24.66
CA PRO A 34 7.05 8.41 -24.71
C PRO A 34 6.38 8.31 -23.33
N PHE A 35 6.83 7.38 -22.49
CA PHE A 35 6.35 7.26 -21.11
C PHE A 35 6.75 8.48 -20.27
N VAL A 36 8.00 8.91 -20.36
CA VAL A 36 8.51 10.08 -19.61
C VAL A 36 7.78 11.36 -20.05
N ILE A 37 7.55 11.56 -21.36
CA ILE A 37 6.77 12.70 -21.85
C ILE A 37 5.35 12.65 -21.30
N GLY A 38 4.68 11.47 -21.34
CA GLY A 38 3.37 11.27 -20.75
C GLY A 38 3.35 11.61 -19.27
N CYS A 39 4.34 11.14 -18.53
CA CYS A 39 4.46 11.41 -17.10
C CYS A 39 4.64 12.92 -16.81
N ILE A 40 5.49 13.61 -17.57
CA ILE A 40 5.69 15.05 -17.42
C ILE A 40 4.42 15.84 -17.74
N LEU A 41 3.69 15.48 -18.79
CA LEU A 41 2.48 16.18 -19.19
C LEU A 41 1.30 15.90 -18.24
N PHE A 42 1.06 14.65 -17.88
CA PHE A 42 -0.13 14.27 -17.11
C PHE A 42 0.08 14.34 -15.59
N VAL A 43 1.30 14.22 -15.11
CA VAL A 43 1.62 14.30 -13.68
C VAL A 43 2.37 15.58 -13.36
N GLY A 44 3.40 15.92 -14.14
CA GLY A 44 4.25 17.09 -13.88
C GLY A 44 3.48 18.40 -13.97
N TYR A 45 2.66 18.60 -15.01
CA TYR A 45 1.88 19.81 -15.19
C TYR A 45 0.87 20.05 -14.05
N PRO A 46 -0.02 19.09 -13.69
CA PRO A 46 -0.92 19.27 -12.53
C PRO A 46 -0.18 19.45 -11.21
N LEU A 47 0.98 18.79 -11.03
CA LEU A 47 1.79 18.92 -9.82
C LEU A 47 2.35 20.35 -9.68
N VAL A 48 2.86 20.93 -10.76
CA VAL A 48 3.31 22.32 -10.76
C VAL A 48 2.15 23.28 -10.46
N LEU A 49 0.98 23.06 -11.06
CA LEU A 49 -0.22 23.84 -10.76
C LEU A 49 -0.65 23.70 -9.30
N ALA A 50 -0.62 22.49 -8.75
CA ALA A 50 -0.95 22.26 -7.34
C ALA A 50 0.00 23.02 -6.40
N ILE A 51 1.30 23.03 -6.72
CA ILE A 51 2.27 23.82 -5.96
C ILE A 51 1.96 25.33 -6.07
N LEU A 52 1.66 25.84 -7.26
CA LEU A 52 1.30 27.26 -7.44
C LEU A 52 0.03 27.62 -6.66
N TYR A 53 -1.00 26.77 -6.70
CA TYR A 53 -2.24 26.96 -5.91
C TYR A 53 -1.98 26.93 -4.41
N SER A 54 -1.06 26.11 -3.95
CA SER A 54 -0.68 26.04 -2.54
C SER A 54 -0.09 27.36 -2.00
N PHE A 55 0.59 28.13 -2.86
CA PHE A 55 1.18 29.42 -2.51
C PHE A 55 0.33 30.63 -2.92
N SER A 56 -0.89 30.44 -3.40
CA SER A 56 -1.76 31.53 -3.84
C SER A 56 -3.16 31.39 -3.25
N ASP A 57 -3.84 32.52 -3.09
CA ASP A 57 -5.27 32.54 -2.80
C ASP A 57 -6.04 32.19 -4.07
N VAL A 58 -6.73 31.06 -4.05
CA VAL A 58 -7.50 30.58 -5.19
C VAL A 58 -8.98 30.88 -4.96
N THR A 59 -9.55 31.72 -5.82
CA THR A 59 -10.98 32.03 -5.79
C THR A 59 -11.65 31.56 -7.07
N PHE A 60 -12.84 31.00 -6.94
CA PHE A 60 -13.65 30.63 -8.12
C PHE A 60 -14.44 31.83 -8.61
N VAL A 61 -14.12 32.30 -9.82
CA VAL A 61 -14.85 33.40 -10.47
C VAL A 61 -15.83 32.77 -11.50
N PRO A 62 -17.15 32.97 -11.33
CA PRO A 62 -18.12 32.45 -12.29
C PRO A 62 -17.86 33.01 -13.68
N GLY A 63 -17.59 32.16 -14.67
CA GLY A 63 -17.29 32.53 -16.04
C GLY A 63 -15.80 32.56 -16.44
N GLU A 64 -14.88 32.75 -15.51
CA GLU A 64 -13.44 32.76 -15.75
C GLU A 64 -12.69 31.55 -15.18
N GLY A 65 -13.37 30.79 -14.28
CA GLY A 65 -12.78 29.62 -13.62
C GLY A 65 -12.02 29.94 -12.34
N LEU A 66 -10.89 29.29 -12.11
CA LEU A 66 -10.02 29.50 -10.94
C LEU A 66 -9.10 30.71 -11.18
N SER A 67 -9.24 31.75 -10.38
CA SER A 67 -8.35 32.89 -10.39
C SER A 67 -7.37 32.81 -9.21
N MET A 68 -6.10 33.08 -9.49
CA MET A 68 -5.02 33.10 -8.51
C MET A 68 -4.74 34.57 -8.12
N SER A 69 -4.73 34.84 -6.85
CA SER A 69 -4.36 36.15 -6.30
C SER A 69 -3.37 35.97 -5.13
N ASN A 70 -2.64 37.02 -4.79
CA ASN A 70 -1.79 37.07 -3.59
C ASN A 70 -0.86 35.87 -3.40
N PHE A 71 0.24 35.81 -4.19
CA PHE A 71 1.28 34.81 -3.96
C PHE A 71 1.98 35.05 -2.61
N GLY A 72 1.93 34.05 -1.72
CA GLY A 72 2.55 34.14 -0.41
C GLY A 72 2.46 32.85 0.40
N MET A 73 3.01 32.88 1.60
CA MET A 73 2.93 31.76 2.57
C MET A 73 1.72 31.89 3.50
N GLN A 74 0.75 32.71 3.17
CA GLN A 74 -0.37 33.03 4.06
C GLN A 74 -1.23 31.81 4.35
N ASN A 75 -1.46 30.96 3.35
CA ASN A 75 -2.20 29.71 3.52
C ASN A 75 -1.52 28.80 4.54
N TYR A 76 -0.20 28.67 4.46
CA TYR A 76 0.57 27.86 5.41
C TYR A 76 0.57 28.46 6.82
N HIS A 77 0.65 29.81 6.91
CA HIS A 77 0.58 30.49 8.18
C HIS A 77 -0.78 30.30 8.83
N SER A 78 -1.86 30.48 8.09
CA SER A 78 -3.22 30.30 8.56
C SER A 78 -3.46 28.86 9.05
N ILE A 79 -3.11 27.87 8.26
CA ILE A 79 -3.27 26.44 8.61
C ILE A 79 -2.45 26.07 9.86
N LEU A 80 -1.19 26.55 9.95
CA LEU A 80 -0.30 26.14 11.04
C LEU A 80 -0.49 26.94 12.34
N PHE A 81 -0.95 28.20 12.27
CA PHE A 81 -0.98 29.07 13.43
C PHE A 81 -2.38 29.51 13.84
N GLU A 82 -3.32 29.65 12.92
CA GLU A 82 -4.66 30.15 13.18
C GLU A 82 -5.69 29.03 13.30
N ASP A 83 -5.55 27.95 12.50
CA ASP A 83 -6.51 26.85 12.49
C ASP A 83 -6.18 25.83 13.59
N ILE A 84 -7.00 25.84 14.65
CA ILE A 84 -6.88 24.90 15.77
C ILE A 84 -7.38 23.51 15.37
N ASP A 85 -8.41 23.45 14.53
CA ASP A 85 -9.01 22.18 14.11
C ASP A 85 -8.05 21.38 13.25
N PHE A 86 -7.32 22.07 12.35
CA PHE A 86 -6.28 21.41 11.55
C PHE A 86 -5.18 20.77 12.40
N LYS A 87 -4.68 21.48 13.42
CA LYS A 87 -3.63 20.94 14.30
C LYS A 87 -4.11 19.74 15.09
N THR A 88 -5.31 19.84 15.64
CA THR A 88 -5.91 18.74 16.41
C THR A 88 -6.15 17.52 15.53
N ASN A 89 -6.73 17.74 14.36
CA ASN A 89 -6.97 16.65 13.39
C ASN A 89 -5.67 16.05 12.86
N LEU A 90 -4.64 16.86 12.62
CA LEU A 90 -3.34 16.37 12.17
C LEU A 90 -2.68 15.45 13.20
N VAL A 91 -2.65 15.90 14.47
CA VAL A 91 -2.05 15.11 15.56
C VAL A 91 -2.82 13.82 15.81
N SER A 92 -4.16 13.90 15.85
CA SER A 92 -5.00 12.70 16.02
C SER A 92 -4.86 11.73 14.84
N SER A 93 -4.88 12.24 13.61
CA SER A 93 -4.72 11.39 12.40
C SER A 93 -3.35 10.72 12.34
N LEU A 94 -2.28 11.42 12.72
CA LEU A 94 -0.94 10.81 12.81
C LEU A 94 -0.88 9.74 13.90
N GLY A 95 -1.50 9.99 15.05
CA GLY A 95 -1.61 9.01 16.13
C GLY A 95 -2.38 7.76 15.70
N ASP A 96 -3.54 7.95 15.10
CA ASP A 96 -4.37 6.86 14.58
C ASP A 96 -3.66 6.09 13.45
N MET A 97 -2.96 6.78 12.56
CA MET A 97 -2.18 6.15 11.50
C MET A 97 -1.10 5.23 12.08
N LEU A 98 -0.31 5.71 13.05
CA LEU A 98 0.74 4.91 13.69
C LEU A 98 0.16 3.68 14.39
N LEU A 99 -0.91 3.86 15.15
CA LEU A 99 -1.59 2.75 15.84
C LEU A 99 -2.17 1.74 14.85
N ASN A 100 -2.80 2.21 13.78
CA ASN A 100 -3.37 1.35 12.75
C ASN A 100 -2.27 0.56 12.01
N VAL A 101 -1.17 1.20 11.61
CA VAL A 101 -0.06 0.52 10.93
C VAL A 101 0.51 -0.60 11.81
N VAL A 102 0.80 -0.31 13.09
CA VAL A 102 1.32 -1.32 14.00
C VAL A 102 0.33 -2.47 14.18
N THR A 103 -0.95 -2.15 14.39
CA THR A 103 -2.01 -3.16 14.57
C THR A 103 -2.18 -4.03 13.33
N VAL A 104 -2.23 -3.43 12.14
CA VAL A 104 -2.37 -4.12 10.85
C VAL A 104 -1.17 -5.04 10.60
N VAL A 105 0.06 -4.57 10.82
CA VAL A 105 1.28 -5.37 10.61
C VAL A 105 1.32 -6.58 11.56
N ILE A 106 1.03 -6.37 12.85
CA ILE A 106 1.01 -7.45 13.84
C ILE A 106 -0.08 -8.47 13.49
N PHE A 107 -1.29 -8.01 13.19
CA PHE A 107 -2.40 -8.85 12.79
C PHE A 107 -2.09 -9.62 11.50
N ALA A 108 -1.59 -8.95 10.48
CA ALA A 108 -1.24 -9.56 9.20
C ALA A 108 -0.15 -10.63 9.35
N PHE A 109 0.89 -10.35 10.13
CA PHE A 109 1.97 -11.31 10.38
C PHE A 109 1.47 -12.54 11.17
N PHE A 110 0.63 -12.32 12.19
CA PHE A 110 0.00 -13.41 12.94
C PHE A 110 -0.87 -14.29 12.03
N MET A 111 -1.75 -13.66 11.24
CA MET A 111 -2.62 -14.38 10.30
C MET A 111 -1.82 -15.12 9.22
N ALA A 112 -0.77 -14.50 8.67
CA ALA A 112 0.11 -15.13 7.72
C ALA A 112 0.82 -16.36 8.32
N SER A 113 1.26 -16.28 9.57
CA SER A 113 1.88 -17.38 10.29
C SER A 113 0.90 -18.55 10.48
N VAL A 114 -0.34 -18.27 10.88
CA VAL A 114 -1.39 -19.30 11.00
C VAL A 114 -1.69 -19.92 9.63
N LEU A 115 -1.88 -19.10 8.59
CA LEU A 115 -2.19 -19.56 7.24
C LEU A 115 -1.02 -20.25 6.54
N ASN A 116 0.20 -20.11 7.06
CA ASN A 116 1.38 -20.82 6.56
C ASN A 116 1.47 -22.26 7.11
N THR A 117 0.81 -22.56 8.21
CA THR A 117 0.78 -23.92 8.76
C THR A 117 0.03 -24.88 7.82
N LYS A 118 0.34 -26.17 7.93
CA LYS A 118 -0.31 -27.21 7.13
C LYS A 118 -1.59 -27.68 7.83
N PHE A 119 -2.75 -27.17 7.41
CA PHE A 119 -4.06 -27.61 7.89
C PHE A 119 -5.02 -27.85 6.72
N PHE A 120 -6.07 -28.63 7.00
CA PHE A 120 -7.13 -28.90 6.01
C PHE A 120 -7.90 -27.61 5.69
N GLY A 121 -8.07 -27.29 4.41
CA GLY A 121 -8.77 -26.06 3.99
C GLY A 121 -7.91 -24.79 3.92
N ARG A 122 -6.59 -24.89 4.06
CA ARG A 122 -5.65 -23.75 3.97
C ARG A 122 -5.86 -22.88 2.74
N GLY A 123 -6.12 -23.47 1.56
CA GLY A 123 -6.38 -22.73 0.34
C GLY A 123 -7.65 -21.91 0.42
N PHE A 124 -8.72 -22.46 0.93
CA PHE A 124 -9.97 -21.75 1.16
C PHE A 124 -9.82 -20.60 2.16
N ALA A 125 -9.16 -20.84 3.28
CA ALA A 125 -8.90 -19.80 4.28
C ALA A 125 -8.11 -18.61 3.69
N ARG A 126 -7.11 -18.88 2.84
CA ARG A 126 -6.38 -17.82 2.10
C ARG A 126 -7.30 -17.06 1.15
N SER A 127 -8.15 -17.75 0.39
CA SER A 127 -9.10 -17.10 -0.51
C SER A 127 -10.07 -16.18 0.23
N VAL A 128 -10.58 -16.62 1.39
CA VAL A 128 -11.47 -15.82 2.24
C VAL A 128 -10.76 -14.56 2.74
N MET A 129 -9.48 -14.64 3.12
CA MET A 129 -8.72 -13.47 3.56
C MET A 129 -8.43 -12.47 2.43
N PHE A 130 -8.47 -12.92 1.17
CA PHE A 130 -8.35 -12.04 0.01
C PHE A 130 -9.66 -11.37 -0.41
N LEU A 131 -10.79 -11.92 -0.01
CA LEU A 131 -12.10 -11.44 -0.43
C LEU A 131 -12.31 -9.94 -0.15
N PRO A 132 -11.93 -9.39 1.03
CA PRO A 132 -12.08 -7.97 1.31
C PRO A 132 -11.35 -7.07 0.32
N VAL A 133 -10.14 -7.45 -0.13
CA VAL A 133 -9.38 -6.68 -1.14
C VAL A 133 -10.08 -6.68 -2.49
N ILE A 134 -10.62 -7.83 -2.90
CA ILE A 134 -11.33 -7.93 -4.18
C ILE A 134 -12.61 -7.08 -4.15
N ILE A 135 -13.32 -7.10 -3.02
CA ILE A 135 -14.53 -6.29 -2.84
C ILE A 135 -14.17 -4.79 -2.84
N SER A 136 -13.17 -4.38 -2.07
CA SER A 136 -12.75 -2.97 -1.96
C SER A 136 -12.06 -2.43 -3.21
N SER A 137 -11.57 -3.30 -4.12
CA SER A 137 -10.98 -2.88 -5.40
C SER A 137 -11.98 -2.27 -6.39
N GLY A 138 -13.25 -2.23 -6.06
CA GLY A 138 -14.31 -1.72 -6.93
C GLY A 138 -14.65 -2.61 -8.13
N VAL A 139 -13.91 -3.69 -8.37
CA VAL A 139 -14.17 -4.61 -9.49
C VAL A 139 -15.53 -5.28 -9.35
N VAL A 140 -15.88 -5.69 -8.13
CA VAL A 140 -17.21 -6.28 -7.86
C VAL A 140 -18.30 -5.24 -8.04
N ALA A 141 -18.06 -4.01 -7.55
CA ALA A 141 -18.99 -2.89 -7.76
C ALA A 141 -19.18 -2.59 -9.27
N ALA A 142 -18.12 -2.59 -10.06
CA ALA A 142 -18.19 -2.40 -11.52
C ALA A 142 -18.93 -3.54 -12.24
N LEU A 143 -18.82 -4.77 -11.75
CA LEU A 143 -19.51 -5.94 -12.34
C LEU A 143 -21.00 -6.01 -11.96
N THR A 144 -21.37 -5.53 -10.77
CA THR A 144 -22.77 -5.54 -10.29
C THR A 144 -23.56 -4.30 -10.75
N GLN A 145 -22.88 -3.23 -11.16
CA GLN A 145 -23.50 -2.00 -11.61
C GLN A 145 -23.57 -1.94 -13.14
N GLY A 146 -24.60 -2.57 -13.70
CA GLY A 146 -25.06 -2.21 -15.05
C GLY A 146 -25.48 -0.72 -15.15
N ASP A 147 -25.60 -0.03 -14.02
CA ASP A 147 -26.01 1.37 -13.87
C ASP A 147 -24.84 2.26 -13.43
N LEU A 148 -23.69 2.11 -14.08
CA LEU A 148 -22.50 2.93 -13.84
C LEU A 148 -22.77 4.44 -14.03
N ALA A 149 -23.76 4.76 -14.87
CA ALA A 149 -24.17 6.12 -15.14
C ALA A 149 -24.92 6.75 -13.96
N GLU A 150 -25.73 6.00 -13.23
CA GLU A 150 -26.52 6.50 -12.11
C GLU A 150 -25.68 6.73 -10.85
N SER A 151 -24.66 5.88 -10.62
CA SER A 151 -23.73 6.04 -9.51
C SER A 151 -22.72 7.18 -9.72
N LEU A 152 -22.37 7.50 -10.97
CA LEU A 152 -21.52 8.66 -11.29
C LEU A 152 -22.30 9.98 -11.14
N MET A 153 -23.59 9.99 -11.34
CA MET A 153 -24.43 11.19 -11.20
C MET A 153 -24.87 11.45 -9.75
N SER A 154 -24.84 10.45 -8.87
CA SER A 154 -25.25 10.58 -7.47
C SER A 154 -24.14 10.93 -6.48
N GLY A 155 -22.98 11.36 -6.98
CA GLY A 155 -21.85 11.83 -6.17
C GLY A 155 -21.00 10.71 -5.57
N GLY A 156 -19.70 10.82 -5.79
CA GLY A 156 -18.67 9.80 -5.57
C GLY A 156 -18.45 9.25 -4.15
N ASP A 157 -19.30 9.52 -3.19
CA ASP A 157 -19.13 9.06 -1.81
C ASP A 157 -19.56 7.60 -1.57
N ARG A 158 -20.27 6.99 -2.52
CA ARG A 158 -20.75 5.61 -2.37
C ARG A 158 -19.73 4.53 -2.75
N PHE A 159 -18.62 4.90 -3.38
CA PHE A 159 -17.63 3.95 -3.86
C PHE A 159 -16.76 3.35 -2.75
N ALA A 160 -16.58 4.06 -1.65
CA ALA A 160 -15.76 3.62 -0.51
C ALA A 160 -16.55 2.79 0.53
N SER A 161 -17.88 2.95 0.57
CA SER A 161 -18.73 2.44 1.67
C SER A 161 -19.61 1.23 1.33
N THR A 162 -19.61 0.74 0.09
CA THR A 162 -20.72 -0.06 -0.44
C THR A 162 -20.83 -1.51 0.09
N GLY A 163 -19.85 -2.05 0.78
CA GLY A 163 -19.92 -3.46 1.22
C GLY A 163 -20.11 -3.69 2.71
N GLY A 164 -19.50 -2.86 3.53
CA GLY A 164 -19.47 -3.03 4.98
C GLY A 164 -20.50 -2.18 5.72
N GLU A 165 -20.58 -0.90 5.39
CA GLU A 165 -21.42 0.06 6.13
C GLU A 165 -22.92 -0.21 6.02
N GLN A 166 -23.42 -0.68 4.87
CA GLN A 166 -24.84 -1.03 4.73
C GLN A 166 -25.23 -2.25 5.56
N VAL A 167 -24.36 -3.27 5.62
CA VAL A 167 -24.60 -4.46 6.46
C VAL A 167 -24.53 -4.07 7.92
N THR A 168 -23.58 -3.23 8.29
CA THR A 168 -23.39 -2.78 9.66
C THR A 168 -24.55 -1.88 10.12
N SER A 169 -25.01 -0.93 9.29
CA SER A 169 -26.14 -0.07 9.65
C SER A 169 -27.45 -0.87 9.82
N THR A 170 -27.76 -1.77 8.89
CA THR A 170 -28.95 -2.63 8.99
C THR A 170 -28.89 -3.52 10.24
N PHE A 171 -27.71 -4.07 10.56
CA PHE A 171 -27.54 -4.89 11.74
C PHE A 171 -27.64 -4.03 13.02
N GLY A 172 -27.15 -2.80 12.99
CA GLY A 172 -27.31 -1.85 14.08
C GLY A 172 -28.78 -1.52 14.36
N GLU A 173 -29.57 -1.26 13.33
CA GLU A 173 -31.01 -1.02 13.44
C GLU A 173 -31.74 -2.23 14.04
N MET A 174 -31.43 -3.45 13.60
CA MET A 174 -32.00 -4.66 14.18
C MET A 174 -31.67 -4.80 15.67
N LEU A 175 -30.44 -4.48 16.10
CA LEU A 175 -30.08 -4.54 17.52
C LEU A 175 -30.84 -3.52 18.36
N LEU A 176 -31.08 -2.32 17.81
CA LEU A 176 -31.90 -1.29 18.45
C LEU A 176 -33.35 -1.73 18.57
N GLU A 177 -33.93 -2.33 17.53
CA GLU A 177 -35.29 -2.89 17.55
C GLU A 177 -35.43 -4.03 18.57
N MET A 178 -34.36 -4.79 18.84
CA MET A 178 -34.32 -5.80 19.89
C MET A 178 -34.25 -5.23 21.30
N GLY A 179 -34.22 -3.89 21.45
CA GLY A 179 -34.21 -3.21 22.75
C GLY A 179 -32.83 -3.14 23.41
N ILE A 180 -31.76 -3.34 22.64
CA ILE A 180 -30.40 -3.18 23.12
C ILE A 180 -30.09 -1.69 23.23
N GLY A 181 -29.54 -1.24 24.35
CA GLY A 181 -29.24 0.18 24.59
C GLY A 181 -28.22 0.74 23.58
N ASP A 182 -28.43 1.98 23.15
CA ASP A 182 -27.63 2.69 22.13
C ASP A 182 -26.11 2.61 22.36
N GLY A 183 -25.67 2.67 23.62
CA GLY A 183 -24.25 2.60 23.95
C GLY A 183 -23.60 1.25 23.61
N LEU A 184 -24.34 0.15 23.83
CA LEU A 184 -23.88 -1.20 23.48
C LEU A 184 -23.90 -1.42 21.97
N VAL A 185 -24.94 -0.95 21.29
CA VAL A 185 -25.06 -1.05 19.84
C VAL A 185 -23.90 -0.29 19.17
N ASN A 186 -23.65 0.96 19.58
CA ASN A 186 -22.54 1.75 19.06
C ASN A 186 -21.17 1.13 19.32
N PHE A 187 -20.97 0.52 20.49
CA PHE A 187 -19.72 -0.21 20.78
C PHE A 187 -19.55 -1.43 19.88
N ILE A 188 -20.59 -2.22 19.68
CA ILE A 188 -20.57 -3.40 18.81
C ILE A 188 -20.30 -2.95 17.37
N MET A 189 -21.03 -1.95 16.86
CA MET A 189 -20.88 -1.45 15.50
C MET A 189 -19.47 -0.91 15.23
N SER A 190 -18.97 -0.04 16.10
CA SER A 190 -17.61 0.49 15.96
C SER A 190 -16.53 -0.60 16.04
N SER A 191 -16.78 -1.66 16.81
CA SER A 191 -15.87 -2.80 16.87
C SER A 191 -15.89 -3.63 15.58
N VAL A 192 -17.06 -3.88 15.01
CA VAL A 192 -17.21 -4.58 13.73
C VAL A 192 -16.57 -3.80 12.60
N ASP A 193 -16.80 -2.50 12.51
CA ASP A 193 -16.19 -1.62 11.50
C ASP A 193 -14.66 -1.60 11.63
N ARG A 194 -14.15 -1.54 12.85
CA ARG A 194 -12.71 -1.57 13.11
C ARG A 194 -12.08 -2.90 12.69
N ILE A 195 -12.73 -4.03 12.99
CA ILE A 195 -12.27 -5.36 12.54
C ILE A 195 -12.31 -5.45 11.01
N GLY A 196 -13.37 -4.97 10.38
CA GLY A 196 -13.51 -4.91 8.93
C GLY A 196 -12.40 -4.10 8.27
N THR A 197 -12.13 -2.92 8.78
CA THR A 197 -11.06 -2.04 8.31
C THR A 197 -9.67 -2.68 8.45
N ILE A 198 -9.37 -3.23 9.64
CA ILE A 198 -8.09 -3.91 9.88
C ILE A 198 -7.94 -5.11 8.93
N THR A 199 -8.98 -5.90 8.74
CA THR A 199 -8.95 -7.08 7.87
C THR A 199 -8.72 -6.68 6.41
N THR A 200 -9.37 -5.63 5.94
CA THR A 200 -9.20 -5.10 4.57
C THR A 200 -7.77 -4.59 4.36
N LEU A 201 -7.27 -3.76 5.26
CA LEU A 201 -5.91 -3.22 5.18
C LEU A 201 -4.84 -4.32 5.33
N ALA A 202 -5.09 -5.30 6.19
CA ALA A 202 -4.17 -6.41 6.42
C ALA A 202 -4.11 -7.41 5.26
N SER A 203 -5.12 -7.48 4.40
CA SER A 203 -5.23 -8.54 3.39
C SER A 203 -4.02 -8.58 2.44
N VAL A 204 -3.56 -7.45 1.94
CA VAL A 204 -2.36 -7.35 1.08
C VAL A 204 -1.10 -7.74 1.86
N SER A 205 -0.97 -7.22 3.09
CA SER A 205 0.15 -7.51 3.98
C SER A 205 0.24 -8.99 4.34
N ILE A 206 -0.90 -9.67 4.56
CA ILE A 206 -0.96 -11.11 4.81
C ILE A 206 -0.30 -11.89 3.66
N VAL A 207 -0.57 -11.51 2.41
CA VAL A 207 0.01 -12.17 1.24
C VAL A 207 1.50 -11.95 1.16
N ILE A 208 1.94 -10.73 1.39
CA ILE A 208 3.37 -10.39 1.41
C ILE A 208 4.08 -11.25 2.48
N PHE A 209 3.52 -11.35 3.68
CA PHE A 209 4.08 -12.16 4.75
C PHE A 209 4.02 -13.67 4.46
N ILE A 210 2.94 -14.18 3.87
CA ILE A 210 2.87 -15.60 3.44
C ILE A 210 3.98 -15.89 2.42
N SER A 211 4.18 -15.00 1.44
CA SER A 211 5.25 -15.13 0.45
C SER A 211 6.63 -15.12 1.11
N GLY A 212 6.86 -14.19 2.05
CA GLY A 212 8.09 -14.13 2.84
C GLY A 212 8.33 -15.39 3.67
N LEU A 213 7.34 -15.88 4.38
CA LEU A 213 7.44 -17.10 5.18
C LEU A 213 7.69 -18.35 4.31
N GLN A 214 7.13 -18.39 3.11
CA GLN A 214 7.35 -19.51 2.16
C GLN A 214 8.71 -19.46 1.47
N SER A 215 9.38 -18.32 1.44
CA SER A 215 10.73 -18.19 0.90
C SER A 215 11.82 -18.78 1.82
N ILE A 216 11.50 -19.01 3.09
CA ILE A 216 12.41 -19.64 4.05
C ILE A 216 12.50 -21.13 3.74
N SER A 217 13.71 -21.64 3.52
CA SER A 217 13.91 -23.05 3.19
C SER A 217 13.54 -23.95 4.37
N SER A 218 12.94 -25.12 4.09
CA SER A 218 12.58 -26.13 5.11
C SER A 218 13.80 -26.61 5.90
N SER A 219 14.97 -26.61 5.29
CA SER A 219 16.23 -27.03 5.93
C SER A 219 16.60 -26.17 7.15
N VAL A 220 16.23 -24.86 7.15
CA VAL A 220 16.46 -23.98 8.29
C VAL A 220 15.59 -24.38 9.48
N TYR A 221 14.34 -24.73 9.21
CA TYR A 221 13.42 -25.20 10.26
C TYR A 221 13.82 -26.59 10.78
N GLU A 222 14.24 -27.49 9.89
CA GLU A 222 14.70 -28.82 10.24
C GLU A 222 15.95 -28.75 11.13
N ALA A 223 16.93 -27.91 10.77
CA ALA A 223 18.11 -27.67 11.60
C ALA A 223 17.75 -27.15 13.00
N ALA A 224 16.85 -26.19 13.09
CA ALA A 224 16.37 -25.67 14.37
C ALA A 224 15.70 -26.74 15.24
N TYR A 225 14.88 -27.60 14.63
CA TYR A 225 14.23 -28.70 15.37
C TYR A 225 15.24 -29.77 15.81
N MET A 226 16.29 -30.03 15.03
CA MET A 226 17.37 -30.94 15.42
C MET A 226 18.19 -30.40 16.59
N GLU A 227 18.29 -29.08 16.74
CA GLU A 227 18.90 -28.40 17.88
C GLU A 227 17.96 -28.30 19.11
N GLY A 228 16.73 -28.82 18.99
CA GLY A 228 15.75 -28.81 20.09
C GLY A 228 14.98 -27.51 20.25
N ALA A 229 14.99 -26.62 19.25
CA ALA A 229 14.24 -25.39 19.32
C ALA A 229 12.73 -25.64 19.35
N THR A 230 12.04 -24.98 20.28
CA THR A 230 10.58 -24.99 20.35
C THR A 230 9.96 -24.19 19.18
N PRO A 231 8.69 -24.46 18.79
CA PRO A 231 8.00 -23.64 17.78
C PRO A 231 7.99 -22.15 18.09
N TRP A 232 7.92 -21.78 19.37
CA TRP A 232 7.98 -20.40 19.84
C TRP A 232 9.35 -19.76 19.61
N GLU A 233 10.42 -20.48 19.92
CA GLU A 233 11.78 -19.98 19.65
C GLU A 233 12.06 -19.88 18.15
N THR A 234 11.61 -20.85 17.37
CA THR A 234 11.71 -20.83 15.91
C THR A 234 10.98 -19.62 15.32
N PHE A 235 9.80 -19.28 15.84
CA PHE A 235 9.05 -18.11 15.41
C PHE A 235 9.84 -16.82 15.67
N TRP A 236 10.31 -16.58 16.89
CA TRP A 236 10.97 -15.33 17.27
C TRP A 236 12.41 -15.20 16.76
N LYS A 237 13.16 -16.30 16.71
CA LYS A 237 14.60 -16.29 16.37
C LYS A 237 14.86 -16.51 14.87
N ILE A 238 13.93 -17.16 14.16
CA ILE A 238 14.14 -17.53 12.75
C ILE A 238 13.10 -16.84 11.87
N SER A 239 11.80 -17.10 12.07
CA SER A 239 10.75 -16.62 11.16
C SER A 239 10.66 -15.10 11.14
N LEU A 240 10.59 -14.46 12.31
CA LEU A 240 10.43 -13.01 12.41
C LEU A 240 11.63 -12.23 11.83
N PRO A 241 12.91 -12.56 12.16
CA PRO A 241 14.05 -11.86 11.59
C PRO A 241 14.18 -12.05 10.07
N MET A 242 13.90 -13.24 9.56
CA MET A 242 13.99 -13.53 8.12
C MET A 242 12.89 -12.82 7.31
N VAL A 243 11.72 -12.59 7.90
CA VAL A 243 10.61 -11.86 7.26
C VAL A 243 10.68 -10.35 7.52
N SER A 244 11.62 -9.88 8.35
CA SER A 244 11.81 -8.46 8.67
C SER A 244 11.83 -7.52 7.43
N PRO A 245 12.46 -7.84 6.29
CA PRO A 245 12.38 -6.99 5.11
C PRO A 245 10.96 -6.82 4.56
N MET A 246 10.10 -7.85 4.72
CA MET A 246 8.70 -7.80 4.30
C MET A 246 7.86 -6.89 5.21
N ILE A 247 8.26 -6.72 6.47
CA ILE A 247 7.62 -5.76 7.39
C ILE A 247 7.78 -4.34 6.85
N LEU A 248 8.96 -3.96 6.37
CA LEU A 248 9.19 -2.65 5.76
C LEU A 248 8.31 -2.42 4.52
N VAL A 249 8.19 -3.44 3.67
CA VAL A 249 7.31 -3.37 2.48
C VAL A 249 5.84 -3.25 2.89
N SER A 250 5.44 -3.89 3.98
CA SER A 250 4.05 -3.85 4.48
C SER A 250 3.69 -2.54 5.18
N ILE A 251 4.67 -1.78 5.68
CA ILE A 251 4.45 -0.47 6.32
C ILE A 251 4.28 0.65 5.27
N VAL A 252 4.89 0.51 4.10
CA VAL A 252 4.80 1.46 2.97
C VAL A 252 3.55 1.24 2.16
#